data_045d6237d82d5562a181f4e9cb45b645
#
_entry.id   045d6237d82d5562a181f4e9cb45b645
#
_cell.length_a   1.000
_cell.length_b   1.000
_cell.length_c   1.000
_cell.angle_alpha   90.00
_cell.angle_beta   90.00
_cell.angle_gamma   90.00
#
_symmetry.space_group_name_H-M   'P 1'
#
loop_
_entity.id
_entity.type
_entity.pdbx_description
1 polymer ?
#
loop_
_entity_poly.entity_id
_entity_poly.type
_entity_poly.pdbx_seq_one_letter_code
_entity_poly.pdbx_strand_id
1 'polypeptide(L)'
;SAPDGWSNEDYQARQRDFLRRHFEIAKTAGLNIVIHTRDKSGSASFDDSLKIYADYSDHVRAVFHCFPGPPELAERVFELGGIISFTGIATFKNAHTVVETIQAVPDKSFMVETDAPYLSPTPYRGKRCEPSFTRITAEAIARQRNLSIDELAKMTEEVVKNFFRFPPDPN
;
A
#
# COMPACT_ATOMS: atom_id res chain seq x y z
N SER A 1 11.06 9.53 -14.61
CA SER A 1 11.35 10.16 -15.92
C SER A 1 10.90 9.24 -17.04
N ALA A 2 10.36 9.82 -18.10
CA ALA A 2 9.98 9.08 -19.29
C ALA A 2 11.20 8.37 -19.92
N PRO A 3 10.98 7.22 -20.60
CA PRO A 3 12.00 6.58 -21.41
C PRO A 3 12.50 7.49 -22.56
N ASP A 4 13.66 7.18 -23.12
CA ASP A 4 14.21 7.91 -24.25
C ASP A 4 13.21 7.94 -25.42
N GLY A 5 13.05 9.12 -26.01
CA GLY A 5 12.11 9.35 -27.12
C GLY A 5 10.66 9.65 -26.72
N TRP A 6 10.34 9.70 -25.42
CA TRP A 6 8.99 10.05 -24.92
C TRP A 6 9.00 11.42 -24.24
N SER A 7 7.95 12.22 -24.46
CA SER A 7 7.68 13.34 -23.56
C SER A 7 7.19 12.82 -22.20
N ASN A 8 7.40 13.59 -21.13
CA ASN A 8 6.87 13.22 -19.82
C ASN A 8 5.35 13.17 -19.83
N GLU A 9 4.69 14.04 -20.58
CA GLU A 9 3.24 14.10 -20.69
C GLU A 9 2.66 12.86 -21.38
N ASP A 10 3.22 12.46 -22.52
CA ASP A 10 2.81 11.24 -23.23
C ASP A 10 3.00 9.99 -22.38
N TYR A 11 4.13 9.93 -21.67
CA TYR A 11 4.41 8.80 -20.77
C TYR A 11 3.42 8.72 -19.62
N GLN A 12 3.10 9.85 -18.98
CA GLN A 12 2.09 9.90 -17.91
C GLN A 12 0.69 9.57 -18.45
N ALA A 13 0.33 10.10 -19.62
CA ALA A 13 -0.96 9.79 -20.25
C ALA A 13 -1.10 8.28 -20.50
N ARG A 14 -0.02 7.64 -20.97
CA ARG A 14 -0.01 6.19 -21.20
C ARG A 14 -0.08 5.39 -19.90
N GLN A 15 0.60 5.83 -18.83
CA GLN A 15 0.47 5.19 -17.52
C GLN A 15 -0.98 5.25 -17.00
N ARG A 16 -1.65 6.39 -17.13
CA ARG A 16 -3.08 6.55 -16.78
C ARG A 16 -3.97 5.62 -17.59
N ASP A 17 -3.75 5.51 -18.91
CA ASP A 17 -4.50 4.59 -19.77
C ASP A 17 -4.32 3.12 -19.34
N PHE A 18 -3.08 2.69 -19.10
CA PHE A 18 -2.80 1.34 -18.59
C PHE A 18 -3.45 1.08 -17.23
N LEU A 19 -3.42 2.02 -16.32
CA LEU A 19 -4.06 1.85 -15.01
C LEU A 19 -5.58 1.67 -15.16
N ARG A 20 -6.24 2.47 -16.03
CA ARG A 20 -7.66 2.29 -16.33
C ARG A 20 -7.97 0.91 -16.91
N ARG A 21 -7.14 0.41 -17.83
CA ARG A 21 -7.31 -0.94 -18.39
C ARG A 21 -7.17 -2.03 -17.31
N HIS A 22 -6.24 -1.87 -16.36
CA HIS A 22 -6.13 -2.80 -15.24
C HIS A 22 -7.38 -2.78 -14.35
N PHE A 23 -7.97 -1.61 -14.10
CA PHE A 23 -9.22 -1.51 -13.37
C PHE A 23 -10.39 -2.18 -14.13
N GLU A 24 -10.50 -2.01 -15.45
CA GLU A 24 -11.51 -2.69 -16.26
C GLU A 24 -11.37 -4.22 -16.20
N ILE A 25 -10.12 -4.72 -16.27
CA ILE A 25 -9.83 -6.15 -16.13
C ILE A 25 -10.22 -6.62 -14.74
N ALA A 26 -9.80 -5.92 -13.69
CA ALA A 26 -10.11 -6.26 -12.30
C ALA A 26 -11.62 -6.28 -12.06
N LYS A 27 -12.36 -5.28 -12.54
CA LYS A 27 -13.82 -5.21 -12.47
C LYS A 27 -14.47 -6.41 -13.16
N THR A 28 -14.07 -6.71 -14.40
CA THR A 28 -14.62 -7.82 -15.17
C THR A 28 -14.33 -9.18 -14.52
N ALA A 29 -13.12 -9.34 -13.95
CA ALA A 29 -12.69 -10.56 -13.29
C ALA A 29 -13.19 -10.69 -11.83
N GLY A 30 -13.81 -9.64 -11.29
CA GLY A 30 -14.23 -9.60 -9.88
C GLY A 30 -13.05 -9.58 -8.90
N LEU A 31 -11.92 -8.99 -9.27
CA LEU A 31 -10.70 -8.94 -8.48
C LEU A 31 -10.49 -7.56 -7.84
N ASN A 32 -9.72 -7.53 -6.76
CA ASN A 32 -9.17 -6.31 -6.18
C ASN A 32 -7.80 -5.99 -6.81
N ILE A 33 -7.29 -4.77 -6.62
CA ILE A 33 -6.08 -4.29 -7.29
C ILE A 33 -5.05 -3.76 -6.28
N VAL A 34 -3.77 -4.03 -6.55
CA VAL A 34 -2.64 -3.44 -5.83
C VAL A 34 -2.05 -2.31 -6.66
N ILE A 35 -2.00 -1.11 -6.11
CA ILE A 35 -1.53 0.09 -6.78
C ILE A 35 -0.15 0.48 -6.24
N HIS A 36 0.81 0.61 -7.15
CA HIS A 36 2.12 1.17 -6.85
C HIS A 36 2.20 2.61 -7.35
N THR A 37 2.56 3.53 -6.46
CA THR A 37 2.80 4.93 -6.80
C THR A 37 4.22 5.34 -6.38
N ARG A 38 4.87 6.14 -7.22
CA ARG A 38 6.19 6.69 -6.91
C ARG A 38 6.39 8.04 -7.58
N ASP A 39 6.52 9.07 -6.77
CA ASP A 39 6.86 10.41 -7.20
C ASP A 39 8.30 10.77 -6.81
N LYS A 40 8.96 11.59 -7.62
CA LYS A 40 10.26 12.18 -7.25
C LYS A 40 10.06 13.31 -6.24
N SER A 41 8.95 14.02 -6.38
CA SER A 41 8.50 15.11 -5.50
C SER A 41 7.00 15.32 -5.70
N GLY A 42 6.30 15.72 -4.64
CA GLY A 42 4.85 15.91 -4.66
C GLY A 42 4.09 14.57 -4.65
N SER A 43 2.86 14.58 -5.17
CA SER A 43 1.90 13.48 -5.10
C SER A 43 1.21 13.17 -6.45
N ALA A 44 1.79 13.60 -7.56
CA ALA A 44 1.12 13.53 -8.87
C ALA A 44 0.70 12.11 -9.27
N SER A 45 1.57 11.09 -9.06
CA SER A 45 1.21 9.72 -9.38
C SER A 45 0.15 9.16 -8.43
N PHE A 46 0.18 9.56 -7.16
CA PHE A 46 -0.84 9.21 -6.19
C PHE A 46 -2.19 9.85 -6.54
N ASP A 47 -2.20 11.16 -6.82
CA ASP A 47 -3.42 11.91 -7.16
C ASP A 47 -4.08 11.38 -8.45
N ASP A 48 -3.29 11.11 -9.50
CA ASP A 48 -3.77 10.49 -10.73
C ASP A 48 -4.35 9.09 -10.46
N SER A 49 -3.67 8.28 -9.66
CA SER A 49 -4.14 6.93 -9.33
C SER A 49 -5.42 6.96 -8.51
N LEU A 50 -5.51 7.87 -7.53
CA LEU A 50 -6.69 8.01 -6.69
C LEU A 50 -7.90 8.51 -7.50
N LYS A 51 -7.68 9.47 -8.41
CA LYS A 51 -8.73 9.96 -9.31
C LYS A 51 -9.26 8.85 -10.22
N ILE A 52 -8.37 8.01 -10.76
CA ILE A 52 -8.78 6.87 -11.58
C ILE A 52 -9.52 5.85 -10.71
N TYR A 53 -9.01 5.55 -9.51
CA TYR A 53 -9.65 4.62 -8.59
C TYR A 53 -11.09 5.05 -8.25
N ALA A 54 -11.35 6.33 -8.07
CA ALA A 54 -12.68 6.85 -7.78
C ALA A 54 -13.74 6.44 -8.83
N ASP A 55 -13.35 6.32 -10.11
CA ASP A 55 -14.25 5.87 -11.19
C ASP A 55 -14.63 4.37 -11.06
N TYR A 56 -13.93 3.59 -10.22
CA TYR A 56 -14.09 2.14 -10.09
C TYR A 56 -14.38 1.66 -8.67
N SER A 57 -14.37 2.54 -7.68
CA SER A 57 -14.43 2.19 -6.25
C SER A 57 -15.68 1.43 -5.85
N ASP A 58 -16.80 1.58 -6.57
CA ASP A 58 -18.03 0.82 -6.34
C ASP A 58 -17.91 -0.68 -6.74
N HIS A 59 -16.89 -1.04 -7.51
CA HIS A 59 -16.74 -2.39 -8.07
C HIS A 59 -15.42 -3.08 -7.67
N VAL A 60 -14.38 -2.31 -7.48
CA VAL A 60 -13.01 -2.81 -7.25
C VAL A 60 -12.45 -2.15 -6.00
N ARG A 61 -11.98 -2.93 -5.04
CA ARG A 61 -11.20 -2.38 -3.93
C ARG A 61 -9.73 -2.28 -4.31
N ALA A 62 -9.07 -1.23 -3.85
CA ALA A 62 -7.65 -1.02 -4.08
C ALA A 62 -6.86 -1.01 -2.77
N VAL A 63 -5.63 -1.53 -2.81
CA VAL A 63 -4.61 -1.25 -1.80
C VAL A 63 -3.51 -0.40 -2.41
N PHE A 64 -3.23 0.75 -1.79
CA PHE A 64 -2.07 1.57 -2.14
C PHE A 64 -0.85 1.02 -1.41
N HIS A 65 -0.04 0.29 -2.17
CA HIS A 65 1.11 -0.48 -1.71
C HIS A 65 2.23 0.45 -1.23
N CYS A 66 2.89 0.02 -0.13
CA CYS A 66 4.07 0.71 0.42
C CYS A 66 3.82 2.21 0.62
N PHE A 67 2.74 2.56 1.29
CA PHE A 67 2.24 3.92 1.41
C PHE A 67 3.20 4.83 2.18
N PRO A 68 3.74 5.88 1.56
CA PRO A 68 4.73 6.75 2.19
C PRO A 68 4.15 8.08 2.69
N GLY A 69 2.86 8.33 2.43
CA GLY A 69 2.21 9.62 2.62
C GLY A 69 1.76 9.89 4.05
N PRO A 70 1.34 11.13 4.34
CA PRO A 70 0.78 11.52 5.62
C PRO A 70 -0.66 11.00 5.80
N PRO A 71 -1.22 11.09 7.04
CA PRO A 71 -2.56 10.59 7.35
C PRO A 71 -3.66 11.13 6.43
N GLU A 72 -3.60 12.40 6.05
CA GLU A 72 -4.62 13.06 5.23
C GLU A 72 -4.71 12.46 3.82
N LEU A 73 -3.59 11.96 3.28
CA LEU A 73 -3.61 11.26 2.01
C LEU A 73 -4.16 9.83 2.16
N ALA A 74 -3.93 9.18 3.31
CA ALA A 74 -4.51 7.87 3.59
C ALA A 74 -6.05 7.96 3.74
N GLU A 75 -6.57 9.01 4.38
CA GLU A 75 -8.01 9.26 4.52
C GLU A 75 -8.70 9.31 3.15
N ARG A 76 -8.09 9.97 2.17
CA ARG A 76 -8.63 10.03 0.79
C ARG A 76 -8.76 8.64 0.15
N VAL A 77 -7.89 7.69 0.49
CA VAL A 77 -7.99 6.30 0.04
C VAL A 77 -9.15 5.60 0.74
N PHE A 78 -9.31 5.83 2.05
CA PHE A 78 -10.37 5.21 2.86
C PHE A 78 -11.76 5.70 2.48
N GLU A 79 -11.92 6.98 2.13
CA GLU A 79 -13.18 7.54 1.62
C GLU A 79 -13.71 6.80 0.38
N LEU A 80 -12.82 6.21 -0.41
CA LEU A 80 -13.15 5.38 -1.57
C LEU A 80 -13.24 3.87 -1.25
N GLY A 81 -13.21 3.49 0.04
CA GLY A 81 -13.24 2.09 0.46
C GLY A 81 -11.94 1.32 0.19
N GLY A 82 -10.86 2.01 -0.19
CA GLY A 82 -9.52 1.45 -0.35
C GLY A 82 -8.82 1.22 0.98
N ILE A 83 -7.65 0.63 0.92
CA ILE A 83 -6.75 0.43 2.07
C ILE A 83 -5.32 0.76 1.66
N ILE A 84 -4.43 0.82 2.64
CA ILE A 84 -2.99 1.05 2.40
C ILE A 84 -2.17 -0.12 2.92
N SER A 85 -0.88 -0.15 2.62
CA SER A 85 0.02 -1.11 3.24
C SER A 85 1.32 -0.47 3.70
N PHE A 86 1.96 -1.07 4.71
CA PHE A 86 3.22 -0.63 5.26
C PHE A 86 4.30 -1.68 5.09
N THR A 87 5.49 -1.23 4.71
CA THR A 87 6.69 -2.05 4.48
C THR A 87 7.76 -1.78 5.54
N GLY A 88 8.95 -2.33 5.33
CA GLY A 88 10.12 -2.08 6.17
C GLY A 88 10.47 -0.60 6.40
N ILE A 89 9.92 0.32 5.60
CA ILE A 89 10.07 1.78 5.81
C ILE A 89 9.59 2.19 7.22
N ALA A 90 8.58 1.52 7.76
CA ALA A 90 8.08 1.76 9.12
C ALA A 90 9.16 1.68 10.22
N THR A 91 10.30 1.05 9.91
CA THR A 91 11.45 0.88 10.83
C THR A 91 12.56 1.91 10.62
N PHE A 92 12.45 2.80 9.63
CA PHE A 92 13.54 3.69 9.27
C PHE A 92 13.56 4.93 10.14
N LYS A 93 14.78 5.34 10.55
CA LYS A 93 14.97 6.50 11.46
C LYS A 93 14.31 7.80 10.97
N ASN A 94 14.28 8.00 9.66
CA ASN A 94 13.78 9.23 9.04
C ASN A 94 12.36 9.10 8.48
N ALA A 95 11.62 8.02 8.83
CA ALA A 95 10.28 7.77 8.33
C ALA A 95 9.20 8.39 9.24
N HIS A 96 9.39 9.64 9.68
CA HIS A 96 8.49 10.31 10.63
C HIS A 96 7.04 10.35 10.13
N THR A 97 6.83 10.74 8.87
CA THR A 97 5.51 10.77 8.24
C THR A 97 4.83 9.40 8.23
N VAL A 98 5.59 8.33 7.90
CA VAL A 98 5.04 6.96 7.90
C VAL A 98 4.65 6.52 9.31
N VAL A 99 5.48 6.84 10.32
CA VAL A 99 5.17 6.53 11.73
C VAL A 99 3.93 7.28 12.19
N GLU A 100 3.81 8.57 11.87
CA GLU A 100 2.64 9.38 12.16
C GLU A 100 1.37 8.77 11.52
N THR A 101 1.47 8.36 10.27
CA THR A 101 0.36 7.71 9.57
C THR A 101 0.00 6.38 10.22
N ILE A 102 0.98 5.53 10.57
CA ILE A 102 0.74 4.28 11.29
C ILE A 102 -0.03 4.51 12.60
N GLN A 103 0.28 5.58 13.32
CA GLN A 103 -0.38 5.91 14.59
C GLN A 103 -1.79 6.47 14.43
N ALA A 104 -2.05 7.17 13.32
CA ALA A 104 -3.30 7.90 13.08
C ALA A 104 -4.39 7.07 12.37
N VAL A 105 -4.00 6.14 11.47
CA VAL A 105 -4.98 5.44 10.64
C VAL A 105 -5.85 4.46 11.44
N PRO A 106 -7.13 4.27 11.04
CA PRO A 106 -8.04 3.36 11.71
C PRO A 106 -7.53 1.90 11.72
N ASP A 107 -7.96 1.14 12.71
CA ASP A 107 -7.80 -0.31 12.69
C ASP A 107 -8.48 -0.91 11.45
N LYS A 108 -7.90 -1.99 10.92
CA LYS A 108 -8.41 -2.69 9.74
C LYS A 108 -8.39 -1.89 8.43
N SER A 109 -7.67 -0.76 8.38
CA SER A 109 -7.49 0.03 7.17
C SER A 109 -6.17 -0.22 6.45
N PHE A 110 -5.31 -1.09 6.99
CA PHE A 110 -4.00 -1.35 6.41
C PHE A 110 -3.56 -2.81 6.51
N MET A 111 -2.57 -3.15 5.67
CA MET A 111 -1.83 -4.43 5.70
C MET A 111 -0.37 -4.19 6.05
N VAL A 112 0.31 -5.27 6.46
CA VAL A 112 1.76 -5.30 6.63
C VAL A 112 2.36 -6.23 5.59
N GLU A 113 3.42 -5.77 4.94
CA GLU A 113 4.07 -6.49 3.84
C GLU A 113 5.58 -6.26 3.78
N THR A 114 6.21 -6.81 2.76
CA THR A 114 7.58 -6.46 2.34
C THR A 114 7.58 -6.06 0.87
N ASP A 115 8.45 -5.13 0.50
CA ASP A 115 8.77 -4.83 -0.89
C ASP A 115 10.01 -5.63 -1.34
N ALA A 116 10.06 -6.91 -0.94
CA ALA A 116 11.18 -7.79 -1.25
C ALA A 116 11.44 -7.85 -2.76
N PRO A 117 12.69 -7.71 -3.21
CA PRO A 117 13.96 -7.75 -2.47
C PRO A 117 14.44 -6.38 -1.94
N TYR A 118 13.60 -5.36 -1.93
CA TYR A 118 13.91 -3.98 -1.54
C TYR A 118 13.43 -3.67 -0.12
N LEU A 119 13.81 -2.49 0.38
CA LEU A 119 13.30 -1.85 1.61
C LEU A 119 13.43 -2.73 2.86
N SER A 120 14.55 -3.46 3.00
CA SER A 120 14.84 -4.25 4.21
C SER A 120 14.64 -3.44 5.48
N PRO A 121 13.89 -3.95 6.46
CA PRO A 121 13.69 -3.28 7.74
C PRO A 121 14.99 -3.21 8.55
N THR A 122 15.06 -2.29 9.51
CA THR A 122 16.13 -2.25 10.51
C THR A 122 16.05 -3.52 11.39
N PRO A 123 17.17 -4.24 11.69
CA PRO A 123 18.56 -3.82 11.47
C PRO A 123 19.16 -4.22 10.10
N TYR A 124 18.39 -4.76 9.19
CA TYR A 124 18.88 -5.32 7.92
C TYR A 124 18.97 -4.31 6.78
N ARG A 125 18.93 -3.02 7.06
CA ARG A 125 19.10 -1.94 6.07
C ARG A 125 20.32 -2.17 5.17
N GLY A 126 20.13 -2.00 3.84
CA GLY A 126 21.18 -2.19 2.85
C GLY A 126 21.44 -3.65 2.44
N LYS A 127 20.77 -4.61 3.08
CA LYS A 127 20.76 -6.02 2.67
C LYS A 127 19.52 -6.32 1.82
N ARG A 128 19.55 -7.47 1.12
CA ARG A 128 18.39 -7.98 0.38
C ARG A 128 17.25 -8.24 1.37
N CYS A 129 16.07 -7.71 1.07
CA CYS A 129 14.86 -7.99 1.84
C CYS A 129 14.31 -9.37 1.49
N GLU A 130 13.74 -10.02 2.50
CA GLU A 130 13.10 -11.34 2.37
C GLU A 130 11.65 -11.26 2.87
N PRO A 131 10.72 -12.07 2.34
CA PRO A 131 9.32 -12.10 2.81
C PRO A 131 9.18 -12.36 4.31
N SER A 132 10.08 -13.15 4.91
CA SER A 132 10.14 -13.40 6.35
C SER A 132 10.32 -12.14 7.21
N PHE A 133 10.86 -11.06 6.64
CA PHE A 133 11.04 -9.78 7.33
C PHE A 133 9.74 -9.00 7.56
N THR A 134 8.62 -9.47 7.01
CA THR A 134 7.28 -8.97 7.36
C THR A 134 7.07 -8.96 8.86
N ARG A 135 7.56 -9.99 9.58
CA ARG A 135 7.48 -10.06 11.03
C ARG A 135 8.17 -8.88 11.72
N ILE A 136 9.37 -8.50 11.27
CA ILE A 136 10.14 -7.37 11.83
C ILE A 136 9.37 -6.06 11.65
N THR A 137 8.79 -5.88 10.46
CA THR A 137 7.93 -4.73 10.16
C THR A 137 6.70 -4.72 11.07
N ALA A 138 6.02 -5.85 11.22
CA ALA A 138 4.85 -5.99 12.07
C ALA A 138 5.16 -5.69 13.55
N GLU A 139 6.26 -6.20 14.09
CA GLU A 139 6.71 -5.92 15.46
C GLU A 139 6.99 -4.42 15.68
N ALA A 140 7.53 -3.72 14.67
CA ALA A 140 7.74 -2.27 14.75
C ALA A 140 6.41 -1.50 14.76
N ILE A 141 5.47 -1.86 13.89
CA ILE A 141 4.14 -1.25 13.81
C ILE A 141 3.34 -1.52 15.11
N ALA A 142 3.39 -2.74 15.63
CA ALA A 142 2.73 -3.08 16.90
C ALA A 142 3.21 -2.16 18.04
N ARG A 143 4.53 -1.98 18.18
CA ARG A 143 5.11 -1.04 19.17
C ARG A 143 4.63 0.40 18.97
N GLN A 144 4.59 0.87 17.71
CA GLN A 144 4.16 2.24 17.38
C GLN A 144 2.69 2.49 17.68
N ARG A 145 1.86 1.44 17.66
CA ARG A 145 0.42 1.49 17.98
C ARG A 145 0.10 1.06 19.42
N ASN A 146 1.09 0.74 20.24
CA ASN A 146 0.92 0.19 21.59
C ASN A 146 0.07 -1.10 21.61
N LEU A 147 0.25 -1.96 20.61
CA LEU A 147 -0.38 -3.27 20.49
C LEU A 147 0.65 -4.39 20.76
N SER A 148 0.17 -5.54 21.19
CA SER A 148 0.95 -6.77 21.09
C SER A 148 1.06 -7.22 19.62
N ILE A 149 2.06 -8.05 19.33
CA ILE A 149 2.21 -8.60 17.97
C ILE A 149 1.03 -9.48 17.58
N ASP A 150 0.43 -10.19 18.52
CA ASP A 150 -0.72 -11.07 18.29
C ASP A 150 -1.99 -10.27 17.97
N GLU A 151 -2.23 -9.14 18.65
CA GLU A 151 -3.33 -8.23 18.33
C GLU A 151 -3.17 -7.64 16.94
N LEU A 152 -1.97 -7.14 16.59
CA LEU A 152 -1.71 -6.62 15.25
C LEU A 152 -1.86 -7.72 14.19
N ALA A 153 -1.31 -8.91 14.43
CA ALA A 153 -1.39 -10.03 13.51
C ALA A 153 -2.85 -10.40 13.22
N LYS A 154 -3.67 -10.57 14.26
CA LYS A 154 -5.10 -10.87 14.11
C LYS A 154 -5.84 -9.80 13.31
N MET A 155 -5.57 -8.53 13.60
CA MET A 155 -6.19 -7.39 12.91
C MET A 155 -5.82 -7.36 11.42
N THR A 156 -4.54 -7.49 11.09
CA THR A 156 -4.05 -7.40 9.71
C THR A 156 -4.37 -8.66 8.91
N GLU A 157 -4.41 -9.84 9.54
CA GLU A 157 -4.84 -11.09 8.91
C GLU A 157 -6.30 -10.99 8.41
N GLU A 158 -7.19 -10.42 9.24
CA GLU A 158 -8.59 -10.18 8.83
C GLU A 158 -8.67 -9.26 7.60
N VAL A 159 -7.85 -8.18 7.57
CA VAL A 159 -7.77 -7.27 6.42
C VAL A 159 -7.32 -8.00 5.16
N VAL A 160 -6.26 -8.79 5.26
CA VAL A 160 -5.70 -9.56 4.13
C VAL A 160 -6.68 -10.58 3.61
N LYS A 161 -7.30 -11.39 4.51
CA LYS A 161 -8.30 -12.39 4.15
C LYS A 161 -9.49 -11.76 3.40
N ASN A 162 -9.99 -10.64 3.90
CA ASN A 162 -11.11 -9.92 3.29
C ASN A 162 -10.73 -9.28 1.94
N PHE A 163 -9.54 -8.69 1.85
CA PHE A 163 -9.10 -8.02 0.63
C PHE A 163 -8.82 -9.02 -0.50
N PHE A 164 -8.11 -10.11 -0.22
CA PHE A 164 -7.79 -11.13 -1.21
C PHE A 164 -8.87 -12.22 -1.34
N ARG A 165 -9.93 -12.14 -0.53
CA ARG A 165 -11.05 -13.11 -0.54
C ARG A 165 -10.59 -14.56 -0.37
N PHE A 166 -9.66 -14.76 0.56
CA PHE A 166 -9.22 -16.11 0.90
C PHE A 166 -10.40 -16.92 1.46
N PRO A 167 -10.50 -18.22 1.10
CA PRO A 167 -11.50 -19.07 1.70
C PRO A 167 -11.27 -19.15 3.22
N PRO A 168 -12.34 -19.42 4.00
CA PRO A 168 -12.17 -19.68 5.43
C PRO A 168 -11.19 -20.84 5.64
N ASP A 169 -10.45 -20.78 6.74
CA ASP A 169 -9.53 -21.88 7.08
C ASP A 169 -10.32 -23.18 7.18
N PRO A 170 -9.81 -24.29 6.59
CA PRO A 170 -10.45 -25.59 6.77
C PRO A 170 -10.43 -25.95 8.26
N ASN A 171 -11.60 -26.27 8.80
CA ASN A 171 -11.78 -26.78 10.17
C ASN A 171 -11.00 -28.08 10.40
#